data_f49f1b2d7389ea4c9ace7ed13c2c076b
#
_entry.id   f49f1b2d7389ea4c9ace7ed13c2c076b
#
_cell.length_a   1.000
_cell.length_b   1.000
_cell.length_c   1.000
_cell.angle_alpha   90.00
_cell.angle_beta   90.00
_cell.angle_gamma   90.00
#
_symmetry.space_group_name_H-M   'P 1'
#
loop_
_entity.id
_entity.type
_entity.pdbx_description
1 polymer ?
#
loop_
_entity_poly.entity_id
_entity_poly.type
_entity_poly.pdbx_seq_one_letter_code
_entity_poly.pdbx_strand_id
1 'polypeptide(L)'
;MSAKITCRCGACGFEITDDQPSLSLLCGCTDCREALEWCAKKGGLEPVSLPELIYVKSDIVYTFGLEFMQAFQLRHNAQSTRVYCKECFSVIGVDHKSYRDNVFMFFKDHCVTSCDLSIKPSAAIYLKELKDTNQISKLKNIPMIMSFSKKETQ
;
A
#
# COMPACT_ATOMS: atom_id res chain seq x y z
N MET A 1 -3.14 -11.93 18.81
CA MET A 1 -2.95 -10.50 19.12
C MET A 1 -3.48 -9.69 17.96
N SER A 2 -4.15 -8.58 18.21
CA SER A 2 -4.66 -7.72 17.16
C SER A 2 -3.69 -6.58 16.87
N ALA A 3 -3.86 -5.93 15.71
CA ALA A 3 -3.10 -4.75 15.33
C ALA A 3 -4.05 -3.71 14.73
N LYS A 4 -3.76 -2.45 14.98
CA LYS A 4 -4.50 -1.34 14.37
C LYS A 4 -3.63 -0.69 13.31
N ILE A 5 -4.24 -0.40 12.17
CA ILE A 5 -3.62 0.32 11.07
C ILE A 5 -4.43 1.61 10.90
N THR A 6 -3.82 2.74 11.21
CA THR A 6 -4.51 4.02 11.31
C THR A 6 -3.90 5.02 10.35
N CYS A 7 -4.71 5.91 9.79
CA CYS A 7 -4.20 6.99 8.95
C CYS A 7 -3.33 7.95 9.79
N ARG A 8 -2.56 8.79 9.12
CA ARG A 8 -1.61 9.70 9.78
C ARG A 8 -2.27 10.66 10.77
N CYS A 9 -3.48 11.12 10.48
CA CYS A 9 -4.17 12.06 11.38
C CYS A 9 -4.99 11.35 12.48
N GLY A 10 -5.10 10.04 12.43
CA GLY A 10 -5.81 9.26 13.43
C GLY A 10 -7.32 9.18 13.23
N ALA A 11 -7.88 9.78 12.18
CA ALA A 11 -9.33 9.86 12.00
C ALA A 11 -9.98 8.51 11.67
N CYS A 12 -9.28 7.62 10.99
CA CYS A 12 -9.86 6.35 10.54
C CYS A 12 -8.81 5.25 10.42
N GLY A 13 -9.26 4.02 10.36
CA GLY A 13 -8.38 2.87 10.21
C GLY A 13 -9.08 1.56 10.42
N PHE A 14 -8.28 0.51 10.54
CA PHE A 14 -8.74 -0.87 10.69
C PHE A 14 -8.07 -1.54 11.88
N GLU A 15 -8.80 -2.43 12.54
CA GLU A 15 -8.21 -3.37 13.48
C GLU A 15 -8.29 -4.76 12.85
N ILE A 16 -7.16 -5.46 12.82
CA ILE A 16 -7.04 -6.80 12.25
C ILE A 16 -6.66 -7.78 13.36
N THR A 17 -6.98 -9.08 13.15
CA THR A 17 -6.76 -10.10 14.18
C THR A 17 -5.30 -10.48 14.37
N ASP A 18 -4.47 -10.35 13.32
CA ASP A 18 -3.09 -10.81 13.33
C ASP A 18 -2.13 -9.63 13.46
N ASP A 19 -1.16 -9.73 14.36
CA ASP A 19 -0.13 -8.71 14.55
C ASP A 19 1.16 -9.02 13.78
N GLN A 20 1.12 -9.97 12.84
CA GLN A 20 2.26 -10.35 12.01
C GLN A 20 2.03 -9.94 10.57
N PRO A 21 2.98 -9.23 9.94
CA PRO A 21 2.86 -8.93 8.51
C PRO A 21 3.10 -10.18 7.69
N SER A 22 2.44 -10.27 6.54
CA SER A 22 2.60 -11.40 5.61
C SER A 22 3.85 -11.24 4.76
N LEU A 23 4.05 -10.04 4.20
CA LEU A 23 5.25 -9.73 3.42
C LEU A 23 5.32 -8.22 3.17
N SER A 24 6.49 -7.77 2.73
CA SER A 24 6.70 -6.41 2.27
C SER A 24 7.28 -6.43 0.85
N LEU A 25 6.86 -5.47 0.03
CA LEU A 25 7.40 -5.26 -1.30
C LEU A 25 7.71 -3.77 -1.48
N LEU A 26 8.76 -3.49 -2.25
CA LEU A 26 9.01 -2.15 -2.78
C LEU A 26 8.42 -2.12 -4.18
N CYS A 27 7.56 -1.16 -4.48
CA CYS A 27 6.81 -1.16 -5.74
C CYS A 27 7.06 0.11 -6.54
N GLY A 28 7.60 -0.05 -7.74
CA GLY A 28 7.85 1.06 -8.66
C GLY A 28 6.77 1.26 -9.71
N CYS A 29 5.60 0.64 -9.56
CA CYS A 29 4.57 0.68 -10.60
C CYS A 29 3.96 2.07 -10.78
N THR A 30 3.51 2.34 -12.01
CA THR A 30 2.86 3.59 -12.37
C THR A 30 1.61 3.85 -11.54
N ASP A 31 0.83 2.81 -11.29
CA ASP A 31 -0.44 2.96 -10.54
C ASP A 31 -0.20 3.42 -9.11
N CYS A 32 0.80 2.86 -8.42
CA CYS A 32 1.15 3.33 -7.07
C CYS A 32 1.58 4.78 -7.11
N ARG A 33 2.42 5.15 -8.08
CA ARG A 33 2.88 6.53 -8.24
C ARG A 33 1.72 7.49 -8.48
N GLU A 34 0.81 7.14 -9.37
CA GLU A 34 -0.35 7.99 -9.67
C GLU A 34 -1.24 8.19 -8.45
N ALA A 35 -1.48 7.12 -7.69
CA ALA A 35 -2.28 7.21 -6.47
C ALA A 35 -1.63 8.12 -5.44
N LEU A 36 -0.32 7.99 -5.23
CA LEU A 36 0.41 8.80 -4.28
C LEU A 36 0.50 10.27 -4.72
N GLU A 37 0.68 10.52 -6.01
CA GLU A 37 0.68 11.87 -6.56
C GLU A 37 -0.68 12.54 -6.40
N TRP A 38 -1.76 11.80 -6.59
CA TRP A 38 -3.11 12.33 -6.39
C TRP A 38 -3.32 12.73 -4.93
N CYS A 39 -2.91 11.88 -4.00
CA CYS A 39 -3.00 12.16 -2.57
C CYS A 39 -2.19 13.40 -2.18
N ALA A 40 -0.98 13.53 -2.73
CA ALA A 40 -0.12 14.68 -2.45
C ALA A 40 -0.74 15.99 -2.94
N LYS A 41 -1.37 15.98 -4.10
CA LYS A 41 -2.08 17.16 -4.64
C LYS A 41 -3.24 17.60 -3.76
N LYS A 42 -3.82 16.67 -3.01
CA LYS A 42 -4.92 16.96 -2.08
C LYS A 42 -4.44 17.37 -0.70
N GLY A 43 -3.16 17.42 -0.45
CA GLY A 43 -2.58 17.81 0.82
C GLY A 43 -1.96 16.68 1.62
N GLY A 44 -1.87 15.49 1.04
CA GLY A 44 -1.23 14.33 1.66
C GLY A 44 0.29 14.38 1.56
N LEU A 45 0.92 13.25 1.93
CA LEU A 45 2.37 13.11 1.86
C LEU A 45 2.89 13.24 0.44
N GLU A 46 4.08 13.82 0.31
CA GLU A 46 4.81 13.81 -0.94
C GLU A 46 5.13 12.37 -1.34
N PRO A 47 4.96 12.02 -2.62
CA PRO A 47 5.22 10.65 -3.06
C PRO A 47 6.71 10.33 -3.03
N VAL A 48 7.04 9.07 -2.69
CA VAL A 48 8.39 8.54 -2.81
C VAL A 48 8.47 7.69 -4.06
N SER A 49 9.66 7.61 -4.66
CA SER A 49 9.85 6.91 -5.94
C SER A 49 9.60 5.42 -5.83
N LEU A 50 9.91 4.84 -4.69
CA LEU A 50 9.82 3.39 -4.49
C LEU A 50 9.18 3.11 -3.14
N PRO A 51 7.85 3.27 -3.04
CA PRO A 51 7.15 3.09 -1.77
C PRO A 51 7.21 1.64 -1.30
N GLU A 52 7.24 1.49 0.03
CA GLU A 52 7.18 0.18 0.66
C GLU A 52 5.72 -0.17 0.96
N LEU A 53 5.33 -1.36 0.54
CA LEU A 53 3.99 -1.89 0.73
C LEU A 53 4.04 -3.01 1.77
N ILE A 54 3.21 -2.92 2.79
CA ILE A 54 3.09 -3.97 3.81
C ILE A 54 1.80 -4.72 3.55
N TYR A 55 1.91 -6.05 3.43
CA TYR A 55 0.75 -6.94 3.23
C TYR A 55 0.38 -7.58 4.55
N VAL A 56 -0.91 -7.58 4.85
CA VAL A 56 -1.46 -8.19 6.06
C VAL A 56 -2.67 -9.03 5.69
N LYS A 57 -3.01 -10.00 6.55
CA LYS A 57 -4.20 -10.82 6.35
C LYS A 57 -5.46 -9.96 6.46
N SER A 58 -6.44 -10.22 5.58
CA SER A 58 -7.70 -9.47 5.53
C SER A 58 -8.68 -9.89 6.62
N ASP A 59 -8.22 -10.07 7.85
CA ASP A 59 -9.04 -10.44 8.99
C ASP A 59 -9.44 -9.19 9.78
N ILE A 60 -10.15 -8.30 9.12
CA ILE A 60 -10.59 -7.04 9.73
C ILE A 60 -11.73 -7.32 10.69
N VAL A 61 -11.53 -7.01 11.97
CA VAL A 61 -12.53 -7.18 13.01
C VAL A 61 -13.25 -5.89 13.34
N TYR A 62 -12.66 -4.75 13.02
CA TYR A 62 -13.26 -3.45 13.30
C TYR A 62 -12.73 -2.41 12.34
N THR A 63 -13.63 -1.54 11.88
CA THR A 63 -13.30 -0.38 11.05
C THR A 63 -13.80 0.85 11.81
N PHE A 64 -12.91 1.82 12.05
CA PHE A 64 -13.31 3.03 12.77
C PHE A 64 -13.11 4.25 11.88
N GLY A 65 -13.90 5.30 12.17
CA GLY A 65 -13.86 6.53 11.39
C GLY A 65 -14.36 6.36 9.96
N LEU A 66 -15.35 5.50 9.76
CA LEU A 66 -15.88 5.17 8.44
C LEU A 66 -16.32 6.40 7.66
N GLU A 67 -16.82 7.43 8.34
CA GLU A 67 -17.26 8.70 7.73
C GLU A 67 -16.08 9.46 7.10
N PHE A 68 -14.85 9.17 7.50
CA PHE A 68 -13.65 9.80 6.93
C PHE A 68 -12.98 8.97 5.85
N MET A 69 -13.49 7.78 5.58
CA MET A 69 -12.94 6.91 4.56
C MET A 69 -13.61 7.11 3.22
N GLN A 70 -12.81 6.97 2.16
CA GLN A 70 -13.32 6.98 0.79
C GLN A 70 -12.55 5.95 -0.02
N ALA A 71 -13.28 5.12 -0.75
CA ALA A 71 -12.67 4.19 -1.71
C ALA A 71 -12.56 4.86 -3.07
N PHE A 72 -11.51 4.54 -3.81
CA PHE A 72 -11.37 5.02 -5.19
C PHE A 72 -10.63 4.01 -6.04
N GLN A 73 -10.82 4.14 -7.35
CA GLN A 73 -10.08 3.40 -8.37
C GLN A 73 -9.48 4.40 -9.33
N LEU A 74 -8.28 4.12 -9.83
CA LEU A 74 -7.58 5.02 -10.75
C LEU A 74 -8.28 5.11 -12.10
N ARG A 75 -9.03 4.07 -12.47
CA ARG A 75 -9.79 4.02 -13.71
C ARG A 75 -10.96 3.08 -13.56
N HIS A 76 -11.91 3.18 -14.48
CA HIS A 76 -13.06 2.27 -14.50
C HIS A 76 -12.58 0.81 -14.64
N ASN A 77 -13.15 -0.08 -13.86
CA ASN A 77 -12.81 -1.52 -13.84
C ASN A 77 -11.33 -1.80 -13.48
N ALA A 78 -10.70 -0.93 -12.70
CA ALA A 78 -9.35 -1.19 -12.22
C ALA A 78 -9.33 -2.44 -11.34
N GLN A 79 -8.20 -3.16 -11.36
CA GLN A 79 -8.02 -4.35 -10.52
C GLN A 79 -7.84 -3.99 -9.05
N SER A 80 -7.34 -2.80 -8.76
CA SER A 80 -7.09 -2.34 -7.40
C SER A 80 -8.14 -1.33 -6.96
N THR A 81 -8.57 -1.47 -5.70
CA THR A 81 -9.40 -0.48 -5.02
C THR A 81 -8.61 0.04 -3.84
N ARG A 82 -8.52 1.35 -3.72
CA ARG A 82 -7.75 2.01 -2.68
C ARG A 82 -8.68 2.75 -1.73
N VAL A 83 -8.35 2.73 -0.44
CA VAL A 83 -9.10 3.46 0.58
C VAL A 83 -8.19 4.53 1.16
N TYR A 84 -8.68 5.76 1.20
CA TYR A 84 -7.92 6.87 1.75
C TYR A 84 -8.74 7.61 2.81
N CYS A 85 -8.03 8.34 3.65
CA CYS A 85 -8.64 9.22 4.64
C CYS A 85 -8.92 10.58 4.01
N LYS A 86 -10.17 11.04 4.09
CA LYS A 86 -10.57 12.33 3.52
C LYS A 86 -9.99 13.54 4.26
N GLU A 87 -9.47 13.34 5.46
CA GLU A 87 -8.87 14.43 6.25
C GLU A 87 -7.38 14.62 5.96
N CYS A 88 -6.59 13.53 5.94
CA CYS A 88 -5.14 13.63 5.75
C CYS A 88 -4.64 13.07 4.41
N PHE A 89 -5.52 12.49 3.61
CA PHE A 89 -5.21 11.89 2.31
C PHE A 89 -4.09 10.85 2.38
N SER A 90 -4.08 10.06 3.45
CA SER A 90 -3.25 8.86 3.55
C SER A 90 -3.99 7.69 2.93
N VAL A 91 -3.29 6.87 2.15
CA VAL A 91 -3.84 5.62 1.62
C VAL A 91 -3.66 4.55 2.70
N ILE A 92 -4.76 4.12 3.29
CA ILE A 92 -4.74 3.23 4.45
C ILE A 92 -4.99 1.77 4.10
N GLY A 93 -5.39 1.50 2.87
CA GLY A 93 -5.59 0.13 2.43
C GLY A 93 -5.72 0.06 0.93
N VAL A 94 -5.20 -1.01 0.36
CA VAL A 94 -5.32 -1.31 -1.07
C VAL A 94 -5.70 -2.78 -1.19
N ASP A 95 -6.81 -3.03 -1.87
CA ASP A 95 -7.24 -4.37 -2.23
C ASP A 95 -7.02 -4.56 -3.73
N HIS A 96 -6.80 -5.80 -4.14
CA HIS A 96 -6.64 -6.17 -5.54
C HIS A 96 -7.44 -7.43 -5.78
N LYS A 97 -8.06 -7.54 -6.96
CA LYS A 97 -8.88 -8.71 -7.28
C LYS A 97 -8.12 -10.03 -7.17
N SER A 98 -6.82 -10.02 -7.45
CA SER A 98 -5.99 -11.23 -7.33
C SER A 98 -5.75 -11.66 -5.90
N TYR A 99 -6.00 -10.82 -4.92
CA TYR A 99 -5.80 -11.17 -3.50
C TYR A 99 -6.90 -12.09 -2.97
N ARG A 100 -8.06 -12.12 -3.62
CA ARG A 100 -9.21 -12.99 -3.27
C ARG A 100 -9.62 -12.85 -1.80
N ASP A 101 -9.57 -11.63 -1.28
CA ASP A 101 -9.92 -11.30 0.11
C ASP A 101 -9.04 -11.99 1.16
N ASN A 102 -7.87 -12.50 0.78
CA ASN A 102 -6.94 -13.13 1.72
C ASN A 102 -6.02 -12.13 2.40
N VAL A 103 -5.62 -11.10 1.66
CA VAL A 103 -4.72 -10.06 2.16
C VAL A 103 -5.19 -8.70 1.64
N PHE A 104 -4.73 -7.64 2.29
CA PHE A 104 -4.72 -6.31 1.71
C PHE A 104 -3.38 -5.68 2.04
N MET A 105 -3.06 -4.57 1.39
CA MET A 105 -1.79 -3.90 1.67
C MET A 105 -2.02 -2.45 2.03
N PHE A 106 -1.03 -1.85 2.70
CA PHE A 106 -1.03 -0.41 2.96
C PHE A 106 0.37 0.14 2.66
N PHE A 107 0.43 1.43 2.40
CA PHE A 107 1.72 2.11 2.23
C PHE A 107 2.28 2.40 3.61
N LYS A 108 3.47 1.89 3.88
CA LYS A 108 4.11 1.98 5.20
C LYS A 108 4.16 3.42 5.73
N ASP A 109 4.51 4.37 4.87
CA ASP A 109 4.68 5.77 5.29
C ASP A 109 3.35 6.50 5.48
N HIS A 110 2.24 5.93 5.03
CA HIS A 110 0.92 6.55 5.11
C HIS A 110 0.14 6.13 6.35
N CYS A 111 0.66 5.19 7.13
CA CYS A 111 -0.09 4.61 8.24
C CYS A 111 0.73 4.60 9.52
N VAL A 112 0.01 4.71 10.64
CA VAL A 112 0.55 4.48 11.98
C VAL A 112 -0.03 3.15 12.45
N THR A 113 0.83 2.27 12.97
CA THR A 113 0.39 0.95 13.43
C THR A 113 0.58 0.82 14.93
N SER A 114 -0.32 0.07 15.58
CA SER A 114 -0.30 -0.10 17.03
C SER A 114 0.82 -1.00 17.52
N CYS A 115 1.41 -1.77 16.61
CA CYS A 115 2.57 -2.61 16.87
C CYS A 115 3.50 -2.54 15.66
N ASP A 116 4.69 -3.12 15.78
CA ASP A 116 5.64 -3.12 14.68
C ASP A 116 5.24 -4.17 13.64
N LEU A 117 4.73 -3.69 12.49
CA LEU A 117 4.40 -4.52 11.34
C LEU A 117 5.50 -4.50 10.28
N SER A 118 6.69 -4.03 10.63
CA SER A 118 7.82 -4.00 9.70
C SER A 118 8.34 -5.41 9.43
N ILE A 119 8.67 -5.66 8.18
CA ILE A 119 9.30 -6.90 7.74
C ILE A 119 10.22 -6.54 6.58
N LYS A 120 11.35 -7.22 6.45
CA LYS A 120 12.28 -6.95 5.36
C LYS A 120 11.58 -7.16 4.02
N PRO A 121 11.69 -6.22 3.07
CA PRO A 121 11.09 -6.41 1.74
C PRO A 121 11.60 -7.68 1.07
N SER A 122 10.67 -8.47 0.58
CA SER A 122 10.97 -9.71 -0.14
C SER A 122 11.46 -9.47 -1.55
N ALA A 123 11.04 -8.36 -2.17
CA ALA A 123 11.41 -8.02 -3.53
C ALA A 123 11.11 -6.54 -3.80
N ALA A 124 11.76 -6.01 -4.83
CA ALA A 124 11.38 -4.74 -5.44
C ALA A 124 10.80 -5.07 -6.82
N ILE A 125 9.59 -4.61 -7.10
CA ILE A 125 8.81 -5.02 -8.26
C ILE A 125 8.46 -3.85 -9.16
N TYR A 126 8.14 -4.13 -10.42
CA TYR A 126 7.79 -3.13 -11.44
C TYR A 126 8.84 -2.04 -11.60
N LEU A 127 10.11 -2.41 -11.50
CA LEU A 127 11.21 -1.44 -11.57
C LEU A 127 11.35 -0.81 -12.96
N LYS A 128 10.84 -1.47 -14.00
CA LYS A 128 10.81 -0.92 -15.35
C LYS A 128 9.94 0.33 -15.45
N GLU A 129 8.95 0.47 -14.57
CA GLU A 129 8.03 1.61 -14.56
C GLU A 129 8.52 2.77 -13.69
N LEU A 130 9.67 2.63 -13.03
CA LEU A 130 10.22 3.70 -12.21
C LEU A 130 10.54 4.93 -13.05
N LYS A 131 10.13 6.09 -12.53
CA LYS A 131 10.47 7.38 -13.10
C LYS A 131 11.92 7.76 -12.79
N ASP A 132 12.37 7.45 -11.56
CA ASP A 132 13.73 7.71 -11.09
C ASP A 132 14.48 6.38 -10.96
N THR A 133 15.29 6.05 -11.97
CA THR A 133 16.06 4.80 -12.01
C THR A 133 17.23 4.79 -11.03
N ASN A 134 17.59 5.92 -10.45
CA ASN A 134 18.65 5.97 -9.45
C ASN A 134 18.32 5.16 -8.19
N GLN A 135 17.03 4.91 -7.94
CA GLN A 135 16.61 4.10 -6.82
C GLN A 135 17.08 2.64 -6.94
N ILE A 136 17.26 2.14 -8.16
CA ILE A 136 17.68 0.74 -8.39
C ILE A 136 19.04 0.48 -7.79
N SER A 137 19.98 1.41 -7.94
CA SER A 137 21.35 1.25 -7.44
C SER A 137 21.43 1.20 -5.90
N LYS A 138 20.38 1.65 -5.22
CA LYS A 138 20.32 1.64 -3.76
C LYS A 138 19.79 0.33 -3.20
N LEU A 139 19.28 -0.56 -4.05
CA LEU A 139 18.72 -1.84 -3.63
C LEU A 139 19.84 -2.86 -3.49
N LYS A 140 20.05 -3.34 -2.25
CA LYS A 140 21.08 -4.35 -1.96
C LYS A 140 20.40 -5.56 -1.33
N ASN A 141 20.78 -6.75 -1.81
CA ASN A 141 20.31 -8.02 -1.26
C ASN A 141 18.79 -8.18 -1.30
N ILE A 142 18.13 -7.51 -2.25
CA ILE A 142 16.70 -7.61 -2.46
C ILE A 142 16.48 -8.08 -3.91
N PRO A 143 15.73 -9.18 -4.11
CA PRO A 143 15.37 -9.60 -5.48
C PRO A 143 14.68 -8.47 -6.24
N MET A 144 15.06 -8.30 -7.50
CA MET A 144 14.52 -7.23 -8.34
C MET A 144 13.73 -7.82 -9.50
N ILE A 145 12.50 -7.35 -9.67
CA ILE A 145 11.61 -7.76 -10.76
C ILE A 145 11.27 -6.52 -11.56
N MET A 146 11.70 -6.49 -12.81
CA MET A 146 11.53 -5.31 -13.66
C MET A 146 10.07 -5.14 -14.11
N SER A 147 9.43 -6.25 -14.50
CA SER A 147 8.03 -6.25 -14.92
C SER A 147 7.49 -7.66 -14.89
N PHE A 148 6.17 -7.77 -14.84
CA PHE A 148 5.48 -9.07 -14.98
C PHE A 148 4.88 -9.16 -16.37
N SER A 149 4.91 -10.36 -16.97
CA SER A 149 4.18 -10.60 -18.20
C SER A 149 2.69 -10.65 -17.92
N LYS A 150 1.85 -10.49 -18.98
CA LYS A 150 0.41 -10.58 -18.81
C LYS A 150 -0.03 -11.93 -18.24
N LYS A 151 0.70 -13.01 -18.57
CA LYS A 151 0.42 -14.36 -18.05
C LYS A 151 0.68 -14.45 -16.55
N GLU A 152 1.69 -13.77 -16.06
CA GLU A 152 2.07 -13.80 -14.65
C GLU A 152 1.17 -12.92 -13.80
N THR A 153 0.57 -11.89 -14.39
CA THR A 153 -0.26 -10.91 -13.68
C THR A 153 -1.75 -11.24 -13.71
N GLN A 154 -2.16 -12.25 -14.44
CA GLN A 154 -3.56 -12.66 -14.55
C GLN A 154 -4.00 -13.63 -13.45
#